data_062461d14f92c112cbe02f8aa989f8fa
#
_entry.id   062461d14f92c112cbe02f8aa989f8fa
#
_cell.length_a   1.000
_cell.length_b   1.000
_cell.length_c   1.000
_cell.angle_alpha   90.00
_cell.angle_beta   90.00
_cell.angle_gamma   90.00
#
_symmetry.space_group_name_H-M   'P 1'
#
loop_
_entity.id
_entity.type
_entity.pdbx_description
1 polymer ?
#
loop_
_entity_poly.entity_id
_entity_poly.type
_entity_poly.pdbx_seq_one_letter_code
_entity_poly.pdbx_strand_id
1 'polypeptide(L)'
;MHIKFTARRFRARPEVKDHTIAQVEKLERFFDSIVGADVILSFEGAEKNIKIAEINLHVHGSVLTAKEKSDDFRKSIDFAVEKLNMQLEKYKTRLRSKDKNKVRELKAKT
;
A
#
# COMPACT_ATOMS: atom_id res chain seq x y z
N MET A 1 -6.41 -11.54 -1.10
CA MET A 1 -5.06 -10.90 -1.09
C MET A 1 -4.12 -11.68 -0.19
N HIS A 2 -2.92 -11.91 -0.65
CA HIS A 2 -1.89 -12.55 0.16
C HIS A 2 -1.02 -11.49 0.82
N ILE A 3 -0.92 -11.51 2.15
CA ILE A 3 -0.13 -10.52 2.91
C ILE A 3 1.10 -11.20 3.50
N LYS A 4 2.29 -10.72 3.11
CA LYS A 4 3.54 -11.13 3.70
C LYS A 4 3.97 -10.05 4.70
N PHE A 5 4.20 -10.45 5.94
CA PHE A 5 4.56 -9.53 7.02
C PHE A 5 5.99 -9.84 7.48
N THR A 6 6.84 -8.83 7.48
CA THR A 6 8.24 -8.96 7.89
C THR A 6 8.59 -7.89 8.91
N ALA A 7 9.16 -8.30 10.03
CA ALA A 7 9.74 -7.39 11.01
C ALA A 7 11.26 -7.59 11.00
N ARG A 8 12.00 -6.57 10.57
CA ARG A 8 13.46 -6.67 10.46
C ARG A 8 14.14 -6.44 11.79
N ARG A 9 14.91 -7.43 12.24
CA ARG A 9 15.74 -7.37 13.46
C ARG A 9 14.96 -7.17 14.74
N PHE A 10 13.66 -7.50 14.75
CA PHE A 10 12.84 -7.51 15.95
C PHE A 10 11.64 -8.41 15.76
N ARG A 11 10.95 -8.68 16.86
CA ARG A 11 9.71 -9.44 16.83
C ARG A 11 8.55 -8.49 17.06
N ALA A 12 7.66 -8.36 16.09
CA ALA A 12 6.51 -7.47 16.20
C ALA A 12 5.50 -8.05 17.21
N ARG A 13 4.90 -7.15 18.00
CA ARG A 13 3.84 -7.53 18.92
C ARG A 13 2.60 -7.97 18.13
N PRO A 14 1.82 -8.93 18.67
CA PRO A 14 0.59 -9.36 17.97
C PRO A 14 -0.36 -8.21 17.63
N GLU A 15 -0.49 -7.21 18.49
CA GLU A 15 -1.36 -6.05 18.24
C GLU A 15 -0.91 -5.27 17.02
N VAL A 16 0.39 -5.13 16.82
CA VAL A 16 0.94 -4.43 15.66
C VAL A 16 0.67 -5.22 14.39
N LYS A 17 0.89 -6.53 14.43
CA LYS A 17 0.64 -7.41 13.29
C LYS A 17 -0.85 -7.42 12.92
N ASP A 18 -1.72 -7.57 13.91
CA ASP A 18 -3.16 -7.60 13.69
C ASP A 18 -3.66 -6.27 13.12
N HIS A 19 -3.17 -5.16 13.66
CA HIS A 19 -3.50 -3.83 13.15
C HIS A 19 -3.06 -3.67 11.69
N THR A 20 -1.84 -4.12 11.37
CA THR A 20 -1.29 -4.06 10.02
C THR A 20 -2.17 -4.82 9.04
N ILE A 21 -2.50 -6.07 9.37
CA ILE A 21 -3.32 -6.91 8.51
C ILE A 21 -4.69 -6.29 8.31
N ALA A 22 -5.32 -5.81 9.38
CA ALA A 22 -6.64 -5.18 9.29
C ALA A 22 -6.63 -3.93 8.40
N GLN A 23 -5.61 -3.09 8.52
CA GLN A 23 -5.51 -1.88 7.71
C GLN A 23 -5.23 -2.17 6.24
N VAL A 24 -4.34 -3.12 5.96
CA VAL A 24 -4.02 -3.50 4.59
C VAL A 24 -5.21 -4.17 3.92
N GLU A 25 -5.94 -5.02 4.65
CA GLU A 25 -7.14 -5.68 4.11
C GLU A 25 -8.23 -4.68 3.70
N LYS A 26 -8.30 -3.51 4.33
CA LYS A 26 -9.24 -2.46 3.93
C LYS A 26 -9.03 -2.00 2.50
N LEU A 27 -7.81 -2.09 1.98
CA LEU A 27 -7.51 -1.68 0.61
C LEU A 27 -8.22 -2.56 -0.42
N GLU A 28 -8.49 -3.82 -0.09
CA GLU A 28 -9.23 -4.72 -0.97
C GLU A 28 -10.65 -4.25 -1.23
N ARG A 29 -11.24 -3.55 -0.27
CA ARG A 29 -12.61 -3.02 -0.41
C ARG A 29 -12.71 -1.95 -1.50
N PHE A 30 -11.60 -1.25 -1.76
CA PHE A 30 -11.55 -0.20 -2.75
C PHE A 30 -11.10 -0.69 -4.11
N PHE A 31 -10.40 -1.83 -4.16
CA PHE A 31 -9.83 -2.33 -5.40
C PHE A 31 -9.65 -3.85 -5.35
N ASP A 32 -10.48 -4.56 -6.09
CA ASP A 32 -10.51 -6.04 -6.07
C ASP A 32 -9.36 -6.70 -6.82
N SER A 33 -8.61 -5.96 -7.62
CA SER A 33 -7.49 -6.52 -8.40
C SER A 33 -6.17 -6.52 -7.65
N ILE A 34 -6.19 -6.40 -6.33
CA ILE A 34 -4.98 -6.51 -5.51
C ILE A 34 -4.60 -7.98 -5.38
N VAL A 35 -3.38 -8.32 -5.82
CA VAL A 35 -2.86 -9.68 -5.76
C VAL A 35 -2.29 -9.97 -4.38
N GLY A 36 -1.53 -9.05 -3.82
CA GLY A 36 -0.91 -9.23 -2.53
C GLY A 36 -0.25 -7.97 -2.01
N ALA A 37 0.29 -8.07 -0.81
CA ALA A 37 1.00 -6.98 -0.17
C ALA A 37 2.18 -7.51 0.63
N ASP A 38 3.33 -6.86 0.52
CA ASP A 38 4.49 -7.10 1.37
C ASP A 38 4.59 -5.95 2.35
N VAL A 39 4.52 -6.25 3.65
CA VAL A 39 4.69 -5.26 4.71
C VAL A 39 6.03 -5.50 5.39
N ILE A 40 6.85 -4.47 5.47
CA ILE A 40 8.15 -4.55 6.10
C ILE A 40 8.22 -3.48 7.18
N LEU A 41 8.41 -3.89 8.42
CA LEU A 41 8.61 -2.98 9.54
C LEU A 41 10.09 -2.98 9.93
N SER A 42 10.62 -1.80 10.23
CA SER A 42 12.02 -1.66 10.62
C SER A 42 12.21 -0.46 11.53
N PHE A 43 13.39 -0.36 12.11
CA PHE A 43 13.78 0.77 12.95
C PHE A 43 14.87 1.58 12.26
N GLU A 44 14.93 2.86 12.61
CA GLU A 44 16.01 3.75 12.21
C GLU A 44 16.39 4.61 13.41
N GLY A 45 17.61 5.12 13.41
CA GLY A 45 18.13 5.94 14.52
C GLY A 45 18.89 5.13 15.57
N ALA A 46 19.77 5.81 16.30
CA ALA A 46 20.65 5.17 17.29
C ALA A 46 19.89 4.50 18.42
N GLU A 47 18.72 5.03 18.80
CA GLU A 47 17.89 4.50 19.88
C GLU A 47 16.70 3.71 19.39
N LYS A 48 16.64 3.40 18.08
CA LYS A 48 15.52 2.70 17.47
C LYS A 48 14.19 3.42 17.69
N ASN A 49 14.24 4.75 17.77
CA ASN A 49 13.07 5.59 18.05
C ASN A 49 12.26 5.93 16.80
N ILE A 50 12.82 5.70 15.61
CA ILE A 50 12.11 5.94 14.35
C ILE A 50 11.59 4.58 13.86
N LYS A 51 10.28 4.46 13.76
CA LYS A 51 9.61 3.25 13.35
C LYS A 51 9.10 3.39 11.93
N ILE A 52 9.58 2.52 11.05
CA ILE A 52 9.34 2.60 9.62
C ILE A 52 8.39 1.50 9.19
N ALA A 53 7.37 1.87 8.43
CA ALA A 53 6.49 0.91 7.76
C ALA A 53 6.61 1.11 6.25
N GLU A 54 6.97 0.04 5.55
CA GLU A 54 7.01 -0.01 4.10
C GLU A 54 5.99 -1.03 3.62
N ILE A 55 5.14 -0.64 2.70
CA ILE A 55 4.14 -1.52 2.12
C ILE A 55 4.28 -1.50 0.61
N ASN A 56 4.49 -2.68 0.04
CA ASN A 56 4.52 -2.88 -1.40
C ASN A 56 3.24 -3.61 -1.79
N LEU A 57 2.35 -2.91 -2.46
CA LEU A 57 1.06 -3.44 -2.86
C LEU A 57 1.12 -3.90 -4.30
N HIS A 58 0.95 -5.20 -4.51
CA HIS A 58 1.00 -5.81 -5.84
C HIS A 58 -0.40 -5.77 -6.46
N VAL A 59 -0.53 -5.00 -7.52
CA VAL A 59 -1.74 -4.94 -8.33
C VAL A 59 -1.41 -5.49 -9.71
N HIS A 60 -2.44 -5.76 -10.51
CA HIS A 60 -2.21 -6.31 -11.84
C HIS A 60 -1.41 -5.31 -12.69
N GLY A 61 -0.22 -5.73 -13.10
CA GLY A 61 0.64 -4.94 -13.98
C GLY A 61 1.43 -3.83 -13.29
N SER A 62 1.41 -3.73 -11.95
CA SER A 62 2.13 -2.68 -11.25
C SER A 62 2.37 -3.02 -9.78
N VAL A 63 3.27 -2.26 -9.15
CA VAL A 63 3.50 -2.32 -7.70
C VAL A 63 3.39 -0.90 -7.16
N LEU A 64 2.52 -0.72 -6.19
CA LEU A 64 2.37 0.57 -5.52
C LEU A 64 3.08 0.50 -4.17
N THR A 65 3.94 1.46 -3.90
CA THR A 65 4.78 1.45 -2.70
C THR A 65 4.54 2.69 -1.86
N ALA A 66 4.44 2.49 -0.54
CA ALA A 66 4.43 3.57 0.43
C ALA A 66 5.38 3.23 1.57
N LYS A 67 6.16 4.22 2.00
CA LYS A 67 7.09 4.09 3.11
C LYS A 67 6.93 5.29 4.01
N GLU A 68 6.59 5.04 5.27
CA GLU A 68 6.34 6.10 6.24
C GLU A 68 7.09 5.86 7.54
N LYS A 69 7.44 6.95 8.20
CA LYS A 69 8.20 6.95 9.45
C LYS A 69 7.44 7.72 10.51
N SER A 70 7.48 7.23 11.74
CA SER A 70 6.91 7.90 12.89
C SER A 70 7.51 7.32 14.18
N ASP A 71 6.98 7.74 15.31
CA ASP A 71 7.39 7.22 16.62
C ASP A 71 6.60 5.96 17.03
N ASP A 72 5.65 5.53 16.22
CA ASP A 72 4.78 4.39 16.51
C ASP A 72 4.51 3.62 15.21
N PHE A 73 4.71 2.30 15.24
CA PHE A 73 4.45 1.47 14.07
C PHE A 73 3.03 1.58 13.55
N ARG A 74 2.04 1.66 14.45
CA ARG A 74 0.64 1.76 14.03
C ARG A 74 0.38 3.05 13.26
N LYS A 75 0.98 4.15 13.69
CA LYS A 75 0.90 5.43 12.97
C LYS A 75 1.55 5.32 11.58
N SER A 76 2.76 4.74 11.53
CA SER A 76 3.49 4.57 10.28
C SER A 76 2.70 3.72 9.30
N ILE A 77 2.09 2.63 9.78
CA ILE A 77 1.23 1.77 8.98
C ILE A 77 0.02 2.53 8.46
N ASP A 78 -0.66 3.29 9.33
CA ASP A 78 -1.84 4.06 8.95
C ASP A 78 -1.51 5.09 7.87
N PHE A 79 -0.38 5.80 8.00
CA PHE A 79 0.07 6.76 7.00
C PHE A 79 0.40 6.07 5.67
N ALA A 80 1.06 4.91 5.73
CA ALA A 80 1.40 4.16 4.52
C ALA A 80 0.14 3.67 3.80
N VAL A 81 -0.85 3.15 4.54
CA VAL A 81 -2.11 2.69 3.97
C VAL A 81 -2.88 3.86 3.35
N GLU A 82 -2.90 5.01 4.01
CA GLU A 82 -3.54 6.21 3.47
C GLU A 82 -2.91 6.64 2.15
N LYS A 83 -1.59 6.63 2.07
CA LYS A 83 -0.88 6.93 0.81
C LYS A 83 -1.20 5.93 -0.28
N LEU A 84 -1.26 4.64 0.07
CA LEU A 84 -1.61 3.61 -0.89
C LEU A 84 -3.04 3.77 -1.39
N ASN A 85 -3.94 4.17 -0.51
CA ASN A 85 -5.33 4.44 -0.90
C ASN A 85 -5.39 5.56 -1.95
N MET A 86 -4.63 6.63 -1.75
CA MET A 86 -4.55 7.72 -2.74
C MET A 86 -3.92 7.24 -4.04
N GLN A 87 -2.88 6.42 -3.98
CA GLN A 87 -2.24 5.85 -5.17
C GLN A 87 -3.20 4.92 -5.92
N LEU A 88 -4.00 4.14 -5.20
CA LEU A 88 -5.01 3.27 -5.81
C LEU A 88 -6.07 4.07 -6.54
N GLU A 89 -6.52 5.18 -5.97
CA GLU A 89 -7.47 6.06 -6.63
C GLU A 89 -6.91 6.61 -7.95
N LYS A 90 -5.66 7.04 -7.93
CA LYS A 90 -4.97 7.51 -9.14
C LYS A 90 -4.82 6.39 -10.16
N TYR A 91 -4.49 5.19 -9.70
CA TYR A 91 -4.35 4.02 -10.56
C TYR A 91 -5.67 3.68 -11.24
N LYS A 92 -6.76 3.67 -10.50
CA LYS A 92 -8.10 3.47 -11.05
C LYS A 92 -8.45 4.53 -12.09
N THR A 93 -8.15 5.79 -11.79
CA THR A 93 -8.41 6.91 -12.68
C THR A 93 -7.62 6.78 -13.98
N ARG A 94 -6.35 6.38 -13.91
CA ARG A 94 -5.53 6.14 -15.10
C ARG A 94 -6.09 5.04 -15.98
N LEU A 95 -6.56 3.95 -15.39
CA LEU A 95 -7.17 2.85 -16.15
C LEU A 95 -8.43 3.34 -16.88
N ARG A 96 -9.28 4.08 -16.18
CA ARG A 96 -10.49 4.67 -16.76
C ARG A 96 -10.15 5.68 -17.85
N SER A 97 -9.15 6.51 -17.62
CA SER A 97 -8.71 7.52 -18.59
C SER A 97 -8.15 6.89 -19.86
N LYS A 98 -7.39 5.81 -19.73
CA LYS A 98 -6.88 5.07 -20.89
C LYS A 98 -8.03 4.52 -21.73
N ASP A 99 -9.04 3.95 -21.10
CA ASP A 99 -10.21 3.43 -21.80
C ASP A 99 -11.00 4.56 -22.46
N LYS A 100 -11.20 5.66 -21.75
CA LYS A 100 -11.88 6.85 -22.31
C LYS A 100 -11.09 7.45 -23.45
N ASN A 101 -9.77 7.54 -23.34
CA ASN A 101 -8.92 8.07 -24.39
C ASN A 101 -8.94 7.20 -25.64
N LYS A 102 -8.95 5.89 -25.49
CA LYS A 102 -9.09 4.95 -26.60
C LYS A 102 -10.42 5.17 -27.34
N VAL A 103 -11.51 5.32 -26.61
CA VAL A 103 -12.83 5.58 -27.17
C VAL A 103 -12.85 6.93 -27.87
N ARG A 104 -12.25 7.96 -27.26
CA ARG A 104 -12.16 9.30 -27.86
C ARG A 104 -11.33 9.29 -29.14
N GLU A 105 -10.21 8.60 -29.14
CA GLU A 105 -9.36 8.46 -30.33
C GLU A 105 -10.10 7.78 -31.46
N LEU A 106 -10.83 6.70 -31.15
CA LEU A 106 -11.63 6.01 -32.15
C LEU A 106 -12.74 6.91 -32.70
N LYS A 107 -13.38 7.69 -31.83
CA LYS A 107 -14.42 8.65 -32.27
C LYS A 107 -13.84 9.80 -33.05
N ALA A 108 -12.64 10.28 -32.70
CA ALA A 108 -11.99 11.37 -33.41
C ALA A 108 -11.49 10.96 -34.78
N LYS A 109 -11.19 9.68 -34.98
CA LYS A 109 -10.74 9.15 -36.26
C LYS A 109 -11.89 8.80 -37.22
N THR A 110 -13.09 8.77 -36.69
CA THR A 110 -14.29 8.53 -37.47
C THR A 110 -15.02 9.82 -37.76
#